data_89cf69dac70f61c4c7d18fd7c4d1e93a
#
_entry.id   89cf69dac70f61c4c7d18fd7c4d1e93a
#
_cell.length_a   1.000
_cell.length_b   1.000
_cell.length_c   1.000
_cell.angle_alpha   90.00
_cell.angle_beta   90.00
_cell.angle_gamma   90.00
#
_symmetry.space_group_name_H-M   'P 1'
#
loop_
_entity.id
_entity.type
_entity.pdbx_description
1 polymer ?
#
loop_
_entity_poly.entity_id
_entity_poly.type
_entity_poly.pdbx_seq_one_letter_code
_entity_poly.pdbx_strand_id
1 'polypeptide(L)'
;MKLIEFGSRHSFYEWFRRCDRSDNYPLINFNYIHCWEEDTHIYRCVEKGKDVGVIFISCCYPGEMWIDLFEVKKGKHRTGIGTKMFRLLMEKHTPLYVKLECVEEEDKEKEAHHFWRKMGFHKTYDRTVLGDAFVKTYTKKYWKNYDKL
;
A
#
# COMPACT_ATOMS: atom_id res chain seq x y z
N MET A 1 4.74 -10.93 -10.68
CA MET A 1 3.92 -9.73 -10.33
C MET A 1 4.66 -8.47 -10.73
N LYS A 2 3.93 -7.46 -11.13
CA LYS A 2 4.47 -6.14 -11.47
C LYS A 2 3.68 -5.04 -10.76
N LEU A 3 4.39 -3.97 -10.36
CA LEU A 3 3.78 -2.72 -9.95
C LEU A 3 3.77 -1.78 -11.16
N ILE A 4 2.60 -1.32 -11.54
CA ILE A 4 2.43 -0.37 -12.66
C ILE A 4 1.92 0.94 -12.09
N GLU A 5 2.73 1.99 -12.17
CA GLU A 5 2.36 3.31 -11.68
C GLU A 5 1.40 4.01 -12.64
N PHE A 6 0.36 4.61 -12.08
CA PHE A 6 -0.51 5.50 -12.85
C PHE A 6 0.21 6.82 -13.07
N GLY A 7 0.30 7.26 -14.33
CA GLY A 7 0.99 8.50 -14.69
C GLY A 7 0.25 9.78 -14.31
N SER A 8 -1.04 9.69 -13.99
CA SER A 8 -1.87 10.84 -13.63
C SER A 8 -3.10 10.43 -12.84
N ARG A 9 -3.70 11.39 -12.14
CA ARG A 9 -5.00 11.23 -11.48
C ARG A 9 -6.06 10.78 -12.50
N HIS A 10 -6.03 11.36 -13.69
CA HIS A 10 -7.00 11.02 -14.74
C HIS A 10 -6.88 9.55 -15.17
N SER A 11 -5.68 9.04 -15.36
CA SER A 11 -5.47 7.64 -15.76
C SER A 11 -5.93 6.66 -14.68
N PHE A 12 -5.72 6.99 -13.41
CA PHE A 12 -6.27 6.21 -12.29
C PHE A 12 -7.79 6.22 -12.29
N TYR A 13 -8.41 7.38 -12.47
CA TYR A 13 -9.86 7.53 -12.56
C TYR A 13 -10.47 6.69 -13.67
N GLU A 14 -9.91 6.76 -14.85
CA GLU A 14 -10.36 5.98 -16.01
C GLU A 14 -10.30 4.48 -15.74
N TRP A 15 -9.21 4.01 -15.15
CA TRP A 15 -9.07 2.61 -14.77
C TRP A 15 -10.13 2.21 -13.74
N PHE A 16 -10.33 3.03 -12.70
CA PHE A 16 -11.28 2.75 -11.62
C PHE A 16 -12.73 2.70 -12.13
N ARG A 17 -13.09 3.57 -13.04
CA ARG A 17 -14.44 3.66 -13.61
C ARG A 17 -14.77 2.51 -14.55
N ARG A 18 -13.85 2.14 -15.43
CA ARG A 18 -14.12 1.19 -16.54
C ARG A 18 -14.54 -0.20 -16.11
N CYS A 19 -14.12 -0.66 -14.96
CA CYS A 19 -14.19 -2.06 -14.61
C CYS A 19 -14.97 -2.32 -13.31
N ASP A 20 -15.84 -1.41 -12.93
CA ASP A 20 -16.58 -1.50 -11.65
C ASP A 20 -15.68 -1.89 -10.49
N ARG A 21 -14.57 -1.15 -10.37
CA ARG A 21 -13.49 -1.45 -9.42
C ARG A 21 -13.91 -1.34 -7.96
N SER A 22 -14.96 -0.56 -7.69
CA SER A 22 -15.51 -0.40 -6.34
C SER A 22 -15.92 -1.74 -5.70
N ASP A 23 -16.44 -2.69 -6.49
CA ASP A 23 -16.80 -4.01 -5.99
C ASP A 23 -15.57 -4.88 -5.67
N ASN A 24 -14.47 -4.66 -6.39
CA ASN A 24 -13.21 -5.38 -6.22
C ASN A 24 -12.29 -4.75 -5.19
N TYR A 25 -12.43 -3.44 -4.97
CA TYR A 25 -11.58 -2.64 -4.08
C TYR A 25 -12.43 -1.74 -3.18
N PRO A 26 -13.15 -2.33 -2.20
CA PRO A 26 -14.09 -1.57 -1.37
C PRO A 26 -13.43 -0.53 -0.45
N LEU A 27 -12.11 -0.64 -0.19
CA LEU A 27 -11.40 0.32 0.65
C LEU A 27 -11.02 1.60 -0.08
N ILE A 28 -11.02 1.59 -1.41
CA ILE A 28 -10.73 2.81 -2.17
C ILE A 28 -11.81 3.83 -1.91
N ASN A 29 -11.45 4.87 -1.16
CA ASN A 29 -12.34 5.98 -0.89
C ASN A 29 -12.13 7.05 -1.96
N PHE A 30 -13.22 7.53 -2.55
CA PHE A 30 -13.24 8.60 -3.53
C PHE A 30 -12.47 9.86 -3.09
N ASN A 31 -12.44 10.12 -1.78
CA ASN A 31 -11.72 11.25 -1.21
C ASN A 31 -10.20 11.18 -1.39
N TYR A 32 -9.60 9.98 -1.47
CA TYR A 32 -8.16 9.85 -1.70
C TYR A 32 -7.73 10.41 -3.06
N ILE A 33 -8.61 10.38 -4.03
CA ILE A 33 -8.33 10.85 -5.38
C ILE A 33 -8.15 12.38 -5.41
N HIS A 34 -8.82 13.08 -4.51
CA HIS A 34 -8.71 14.54 -4.38
C HIS A 34 -7.41 14.97 -3.68
N CYS A 35 -6.73 14.06 -3.00
CA CYS A 35 -5.48 14.30 -2.28
C CYS A 35 -4.24 13.95 -3.10
N TRP A 36 -4.35 13.76 -4.41
CA TRP A 36 -3.21 13.49 -5.27
C TRP A 36 -2.30 14.71 -5.38
N GLU A 37 -1.10 14.57 -4.85
CA GLU A 37 -0.05 15.58 -4.89
C GLU A 37 1.19 15.03 -5.62
N GLU A 38 2.24 15.84 -5.78
CA GLU A 38 3.49 15.43 -6.43
C GLU A 38 4.16 14.24 -5.73
N ASP A 39 3.99 14.13 -4.41
CA ASP A 39 4.56 13.08 -3.58
C ASP A 39 3.75 11.79 -3.56
N THR A 40 2.59 11.79 -4.21
CA THR A 40 1.68 10.65 -4.23
C THR A 40 2.00 9.73 -5.40
N HIS A 41 2.14 8.43 -5.09
CA HIS A 41 2.31 7.39 -6.10
C HIS A 41 1.20 6.37 -5.94
N ILE A 42 0.54 6.05 -7.04
CA ILE A 42 -0.51 5.03 -7.05
C ILE A 42 -0.11 3.94 -8.04
N TYR A 43 -0.12 2.71 -7.55
CA TYR A 43 0.23 1.52 -8.32
C TYR A 43 -0.94 0.59 -8.43
N ARG A 44 -1.17 0.04 -9.61
CA ARG A 44 -1.90 -1.21 -9.74
C ARG A 44 -0.90 -2.36 -9.72
N CYS A 45 -1.28 -3.43 -9.08
CA CYS A 45 -0.47 -4.66 -8.98
C CYS A 45 -1.03 -5.67 -9.96
N VAL A 46 -0.20 -6.18 -10.85
CA VAL A 46 -0.61 -7.07 -11.94
C VAL A 46 0.16 -8.38 -11.83
N GLU A 47 -0.56 -9.49 -11.83
CA GLU A 47 0.00 -10.83 -11.88
C GLU A 47 -0.63 -11.63 -13.01
N LYS A 48 0.19 -12.20 -13.89
CA LYS A 48 -0.27 -12.95 -15.06
C LYS A 48 -1.29 -12.17 -15.94
N GLY A 49 -1.03 -10.87 -16.12
CA GLY A 49 -1.88 -9.99 -16.92
C GLY A 49 -3.17 -9.53 -16.24
N LYS A 50 -3.40 -9.87 -14.98
CA LYS A 50 -4.62 -9.51 -14.24
C LYS A 50 -4.32 -8.62 -13.08
N ASP A 51 -5.19 -7.62 -12.83
CA ASP A 51 -5.11 -6.78 -11.65
C ASP A 51 -5.41 -7.60 -10.39
N VAL A 52 -4.52 -7.51 -9.40
CA VAL A 52 -4.64 -8.24 -8.14
C VAL A 52 -4.58 -7.36 -6.91
N GLY A 53 -4.23 -6.09 -7.06
CA GLY A 53 -4.13 -5.16 -5.94
C GLY A 53 -3.89 -3.73 -6.36
N VAL A 54 -4.02 -2.82 -5.40
CA VAL A 54 -3.78 -1.38 -5.55
C VAL A 54 -3.01 -0.88 -4.33
N ILE A 55 -2.05 0.01 -4.55
CA ILE A 55 -1.28 0.64 -3.49
C ILE A 55 -1.22 2.14 -3.72
N PHE A 56 -1.54 2.91 -2.68
CA PHE A 56 -1.35 4.36 -2.65
C PHE A 56 -0.27 4.66 -1.61
N ILE A 57 0.74 5.42 -1.98
CA ILE A 57 1.78 5.87 -1.06
C ILE A 57 2.02 7.36 -1.18
N SER A 58 2.55 7.94 -0.11
CA SER A 58 3.03 9.32 -0.07
C SER A 58 4.47 9.33 0.43
N CYS A 59 5.34 10.05 -0.26
CA CYS A 59 6.77 10.16 0.02
C CYS A 59 7.15 11.63 0.27
N CYS A 60 6.55 12.25 1.30
CA CYS A 60 6.70 13.69 1.58
C CYS A 60 8.08 14.06 2.09
N TYR A 61 8.80 13.15 2.75
CA TYR A 61 10.11 13.38 3.33
C TYR A 61 11.11 12.33 2.87
N PRO A 62 12.40 12.71 2.69
CA PRO A 62 13.43 11.74 2.33
C PRO A 62 13.50 10.56 3.31
N GLY A 63 13.46 9.35 2.77
CA GLY A 63 13.52 8.12 3.57
C GLY A 63 12.22 7.72 4.26
N GLU A 64 11.20 8.57 4.26
CA GLU A 64 9.88 8.28 4.82
C GLU A 64 8.89 7.88 3.73
N MET A 65 8.15 6.82 3.96
CA MET A 65 7.06 6.41 3.12
C MET A 65 5.81 6.15 3.95
N TRP A 66 4.71 6.77 3.57
CA TRP A 66 3.38 6.46 4.10
C TRP A 66 2.64 5.55 3.14
N ILE A 67 2.10 4.47 3.65
CA ILE A 67 1.14 3.65 2.90
C ILE A 67 -0.24 4.19 3.22
N ASP A 68 -0.82 4.91 2.26
CA ASP A 68 -2.13 5.53 2.41
C ASP A 68 -3.27 4.54 2.15
N LEU A 69 -3.05 3.61 1.22
CA LEU A 69 -3.96 2.53 0.92
C LEU A 69 -3.18 1.32 0.41
N PHE A 70 -3.53 0.17 0.91
CA PHE A 70 -2.96 -1.10 0.48
C PHE A 70 -4.08 -2.12 0.42
N GLU A 71 -4.50 -2.46 -0.77
CA GLU A 71 -5.66 -3.32 -0.94
C GLU A 71 -5.39 -4.45 -1.93
N VAL A 72 -5.61 -5.67 -1.48
CA VAL A 72 -5.66 -6.86 -2.34
C VAL A 72 -7.07 -7.00 -2.89
N LYS A 73 -7.17 -7.29 -4.19
CA LYS A 73 -8.45 -7.47 -4.86
C LYS A 73 -9.33 -8.48 -4.12
N LYS A 74 -10.62 -8.17 -4.00
CA LYS A 74 -11.61 -9.07 -3.40
C LYS A 74 -11.53 -10.47 -4.03
N GLY A 75 -11.52 -11.49 -3.18
CA GLY A 75 -11.37 -12.88 -3.62
C GLY A 75 -9.93 -13.36 -3.78
N LYS A 76 -8.95 -12.48 -3.66
CA LYS A 76 -7.51 -12.82 -3.73
C LYS A 76 -6.80 -12.75 -2.38
N HIS A 77 -7.54 -12.56 -1.30
CA HIS A 77 -7.00 -12.54 0.06
C HIS A 77 -6.45 -13.92 0.46
N ARG A 78 -5.43 -13.92 1.32
CA ARG A 78 -4.77 -15.13 1.86
C ARG A 78 -4.07 -16.01 0.81
N THR A 79 -3.71 -15.45 -0.33
CA THR A 79 -3.00 -16.15 -1.41
C THR A 79 -1.52 -15.78 -1.49
N GLY A 80 -1.01 -15.00 -0.53
CA GLY A 80 0.36 -14.48 -0.54
C GLY A 80 0.55 -13.26 -1.45
N ILE A 81 -0.49 -12.77 -2.10
CA ILE A 81 -0.44 -11.59 -2.99
C ILE A 81 -0.03 -10.34 -2.22
N GLY A 82 -0.62 -10.09 -1.05
CA GLY A 82 -0.26 -8.94 -0.23
C GLY A 82 1.23 -8.91 0.13
N THR A 83 1.80 -10.04 0.49
CA THR A 83 3.23 -10.16 0.79
C THR A 83 4.09 -9.84 -0.43
N LYS A 84 3.73 -10.32 -1.61
CA LYS A 84 4.44 -10.02 -2.85
C LYS A 84 4.35 -8.53 -3.20
N MET A 85 3.16 -7.95 -3.08
CA MET A 85 2.94 -6.52 -3.31
C MET A 85 3.82 -5.66 -2.41
N PHE A 86 3.83 -5.96 -1.13
CA PHE A 86 4.64 -5.23 -0.16
C PHE A 86 6.14 -5.35 -0.46
N ARG A 87 6.62 -6.55 -0.76
CA ARG A 87 8.01 -6.78 -1.12
C ARG A 87 8.44 -5.95 -2.33
N LEU A 88 7.65 -5.97 -3.41
CA LEU A 88 7.94 -5.19 -4.61
C LEU A 88 7.93 -3.68 -4.33
N LEU A 89 7.02 -3.22 -3.47
CA LEU A 89 6.97 -1.83 -3.07
C LEU A 89 8.26 -1.41 -2.34
N MET A 90 8.72 -2.24 -1.42
CA MET A 90 9.96 -2.00 -0.66
C MET A 90 11.19 -2.01 -1.56
N GLU A 91 11.27 -2.94 -2.49
CA GLU A 91 12.36 -3.02 -3.49
C GLU A 91 12.42 -1.77 -4.36
N LYS A 92 11.27 -1.24 -4.74
CA LYS A 92 11.17 -0.06 -5.60
C LYS A 92 11.57 1.24 -4.90
N HIS A 93 11.13 1.43 -3.67
CA HIS A 93 11.28 2.71 -2.96
C HIS A 93 12.42 2.74 -1.94
N THR A 94 12.86 1.59 -1.45
CA THR A 94 13.94 1.46 -0.45
C THR A 94 13.86 2.49 0.69
N PRO A 95 12.70 2.63 1.38
CA PRO A 95 12.54 3.63 2.43
C PRO A 95 13.39 3.30 3.66
N LEU A 96 13.71 4.29 4.48
CA LEU A 96 14.33 4.08 5.79
C LEU A 96 13.30 3.66 6.82
N TYR A 97 12.09 4.18 6.71
CA TYR A 97 10.96 3.74 7.54
C TYR A 97 9.64 3.93 6.80
N VAL A 98 8.67 3.12 7.20
CA VAL A 98 7.34 3.08 6.61
C VAL A 98 6.32 3.26 7.72
N LYS A 99 5.35 4.11 7.47
CA LYS A 99 4.23 4.35 8.38
C LYS A 99 2.91 4.04 7.68
N LEU A 100 1.93 3.63 8.44
CA LEU A 100 0.58 3.43 7.94
C LEU A 100 -0.44 3.54 9.07
N GLU A 101 -1.68 3.74 8.70
CA GLU A 101 -2.82 3.71 9.58
C GLU A 101 -3.71 2.51 9.23
N CYS A 102 -4.09 1.72 10.22
CA CYS A 102 -5.06 0.64 10.02
C CYS A 102 -6.46 1.14 10.32
N VAL A 103 -7.37 0.95 9.39
CA VAL A 103 -8.78 1.28 9.56
C VAL A 103 -9.42 0.35 10.59
N GLU A 104 -10.13 0.91 11.57
CA GLU A 104 -10.93 0.17 12.54
C GLU A 104 -12.26 -0.29 11.92
N GLU A 105 -12.26 -1.45 11.27
CA GLU A 105 -13.49 -2.19 10.97
C GLU A 105 -13.46 -3.50 11.73
N GLU A 106 -14.50 -3.77 12.52
CA GLU A 106 -14.54 -4.82 13.58
C GLU A 106 -13.99 -6.19 13.16
N ASP A 107 -14.32 -6.69 11.98
CA ASP A 107 -13.87 -8.01 11.54
C ASP A 107 -12.60 -7.98 10.66
N LYS A 108 -12.36 -6.88 9.96
CA LYS A 108 -11.21 -6.70 9.07
C LYS A 108 -9.97 -6.17 9.80
N GLU A 109 -10.17 -5.49 10.93
CA GLU A 109 -9.11 -4.96 11.78
C GLU A 109 -8.10 -6.05 12.16
N LYS A 110 -8.58 -7.20 12.62
CA LYS A 110 -7.71 -8.31 13.06
C LYS A 110 -6.86 -8.86 11.93
N GLU A 111 -7.40 -8.96 10.72
CA GLU A 111 -6.65 -9.44 9.54
C GLU A 111 -5.59 -8.45 9.10
N ALA A 112 -5.92 -7.17 9.04
CA ALA A 112 -4.99 -6.11 8.67
C ALA A 112 -3.87 -5.98 9.71
N HIS A 113 -4.18 -5.95 11.00
CA HIS A 113 -3.20 -5.92 12.08
C HIS A 113 -2.26 -7.12 12.02
N HIS A 114 -2.80 -8.31 11.83
CA HIS A 114 -2.02 -9.53 11.70
C HIS A 114 -1.07 -9.48 10.52
N PHE A 115 -1.56 -9.04 9.37
CA PHE A 115 -0.74 -8.88 8.17
C PHE A 115 0.43 -7.92 8.39
N TRP A 116 0.16 -6.74 8.94
CA TRP A 116 1.22 -5.74 9.15
C TRP A 116 2.24 -6.18 10.20
N ARG A 117 1.80 -6.83 11.26
CA ARG A 117 2.71 -7.44 12.25
C ARG A 117 3.58 -8.53 11.62
N LYS A 118 3.02 -9.36 10.77
CA LYS A 118 3.77 -10.36 10.01
C LYS A 118 4.79 -9.73 9.07
N MET A 119 4.48 -8.57 8.50
CA MET A 119 5.43 -7.79 7.69
C MET A 119 6.49 -7.08 8.54
N GLY A 120 6.45 -7.18 9.86
CA GLY A 120 7.43 -6.61 10.77
C GLY A 120 7.09 -5.23 11.30
N PHE A 121 5.86 -4.77 11.13
CA PHE A 121 5.39 -3.50 11.69
C PHE A 121 5.08 -3.62 13.18
N HIS A 122 5.31 -2.54 13.90
CA HIS A 122 4.94 -2.39 15.30
C HIS A 122 3.84 -1.34 15.44
N LYS A 123 2.83 -1.67 16.24
CA LYS A 123 1.79 -0.71 16.59
C LYS A 123 2.40 0.39 17.43
N THR A 124 2.11 1.65 17.09
CA THR A 124 2.47 2.80 17.92
C THR A 124 1.38 3.06 18.95
N TYR A 125 1.66 3.90 19.95
CA TYR A 125 0.66 4.34 20.93
C TYR A 125 -0.26 5.44 20.39
N ASP A 126 0.05 5.96 19.19
CA ASP A 126 -0.72 7.04 18.58
C ASP A 126 -1.97 6.46 17.92
N ARG A 127 -3.12 6.97 18.29
CA ARG A 127 -4.37 6.74 17.56
C ARG A 127 -4.54 7.86 16.55
N THR A 128 -4.95 7.48 15.37
CA THR A 128 -5.28 8.39 14.30
C THR A 128 -6.79 8.46 14.10
N VAL A 129 -7.25 9.34 13.23
CA VAL A 129 -8.70 9.43 12.90
C VAL A 129 -9.22 8.14 12.25
N LEU A 130 -8.36 7.40 11.55
CA LEU A 130 -8.74 6.18 10.84
C LEU A 130 -8.52 4.90 11.64
N GLY A 131 -7.75 4.94 12.72
CA GLY A 131 -7.46 3.77 13.54
C GLY A 131 -6.09 3.81 14.20
N ASP A 132 -5.43 2.67 14.27
CA ASP A 132 -4.12 2.53 14.90
C ASP A 132 -2.99 2.81 13.93
N ALA A 133 -1.99 3.56 14.38
CA ALA A 133 -0.77 3.79 13.59
C ALA A 133 0.24 2.64 13.76
N PHE A 134 0.84 2.23 12.66
CA PHE A 134 1.88 1.21 12.59
C PHE A 134 3.14 1.78 11.96
N VAL A 135 4.29 1.36 12.44
CA VAL A 135 5.58 1.78 11.90
C VAL A 135 6.55 0.60 11.76
N LYS A 136 7.34 0.65 10.73
CA LYS A 136 8.49 -0.24 10.53
C LYS A 136 9.70 0.57 10.10
N THR A 137 10.83 0.36 10.78
CA THR A 137 12.10 0.99 10.48
C THR A 137 13.03 -0.01 9.79
N TYR A 138 13.65 0.43 8.72
CA TYR A 138 14.66 -0.34 7.99
C TYR A 138 16.06 0.21 8.30
N THR A 139 17.02 -0.70 8.48
CA THR A 139 18.41 -0.30 8.70
C THR A 139 19.10 -0.06 7.36
N LYS A 140 20.10 0.82 7.35
CA LYS A 140 20.96 1.05 6.17
C LYS A 140 21.61 -0.25 5.64
N LYS A 141 21.85 -1.21 6.53
CA LYS A 141 22.41 -2.52 6.17
C LYS A 141 21.47 -3.33 5.29
N TYR A 142 20.18 -3.22 5.52
CA TYR A 142 19.17 -3.90 4.71
C TYR A 142 19.22 -3.42 3.26
N TRP A 143 19.31 -2.12 3.05
CA TRP A 143 19.30 -1.52 1.70
C TRP A 143 20.62 -1.66 0.95
N LYS A 144 21.74 -1.78 1.64
CA LYS A 144 23.04 -2.03 0.98
C LYS A 144 23.08 -3.31 0.15
N ASN A 145 22.23 -4.28 0.44
CA ASN A 145 22.14 -5.51 -0.32
C ASN A 145 21.28 -5.36 -1.58
N TYR A 146 20.42 -4.35 -1.62
CA TYR A 146 19.58 -4.05 -2.79
C TYR A 146 20.33 -3.22 -3.84
N ASP A 147 21.21 -2.33 -3.42
CA ASP A 147 22.03 -1.53 -4.34
C ASP A 147 22.99 -2.38 -5.19
N LYS A 148 23.10 -3.67 -4.89
CA LYS A 148 23.94 -4.64 -5.62
C LYS A 148 23.16 -5.55 -6.56
N LEU A 149 21.87 -5.41 -6.59
CA LEU A 149 20.97 -6.15 -7.47
C LEU A 149 20.62 -5.33 -8.71
#